data_c707377f9da56a048e4ef8bcc674360e
#
_entry.id   c707377f9da56a048e4ef8bcc674360e
#
_cell.length_a   1.000
_cell.length_b   1.000
_cell.length_c   1.000
_cell.angle_alpha   90.00
_cell.angle_beta   90.00
_cell.angle_gamma   90.00
#
_symmetry.space_group_name_H-M   'P 1'
#
loop_
_entity.id
_entity.type
_entity.pdbx_description
1 polymer ?
#
loop_
_entity_poly.entity_id
_entity_poly.type
_entity_poly.pdbx_seq_one_letter_code
_entity_poly.pdbx_strand_id
1 'polypeptide(L)'
;GLCLVGSEMCIRDRLIAVQKDLDLKPQYIFITHGHIDHAGAAKELADKLNLKIIGPHKADDFLLQALEIQGQMYNMKAQNFTPDQWLTHGDILRFGHQVLEIKHCPGHAPGHVIGINHKAKKIIAGDVLFNGSIGRTDLPQGNYQDLIDSITNQLLILDDAYIVHCGHGPDTTIGHERKTNPFLNA
;
A
#
# COMPACT_ATOMS: atom_id res chain seq x y z
N GLY A 1 -12.53 0.17 3.09
CA GLY A 1 -11.17 -0.33 2.93
C GLY A 1 -10.66 -0.89 4.24
N LEU A 2 -10.42 -2.18 4.28
CA LEU A 2 -9.80 -2.80 5.45
C LEU A 2 -8.30 -2.84 5.21
N CYS A 3 -7.58 -1.85 5.73
CA CYS A 3 -6.18 -2.00 6.00
C CYS A 3 -6.06 -2.66 7.39
N LEU A 4 -5.56 -3.85 7.48
CA LEU A 4 -5.50 -4.63 8.71
C LEU A 4 -4.06 -5.02 8.96
N VAL A 5 -3.46 -4.37 9.95
CA VAL A 5 -2.22 -4.79 10.56
C VAL A 5 -2.55 -5.86 11.60
N GLY A 6 -2.10 -7.05 11.37
CA GLY A 6 -2.22 -8.20 12.25
C GLY A 6 -1.36 -9.32 11.70
N SER A 7 -1.15 -10.42 12.42
CA SER A 7 -0.39 -11.53 11.84
C SER A 7 -0.97 -11.87 10.47
N GLU A 8 -0.16 -11.97 9.44
CA GLU A 8 -0.59 -12.09 8.03
C GLU A 8 -1.60 -13.23 7.79
N MET A 9 -1.49 -14.30 8.55
CA MET A 9 -2.43 -15.43 8.50
C MET A 9 -3.85 -15.01 8.93
N CYS A 10 -3.97 -14.10 9.92
CA CYS A 10 -5.26 -13.55 10.34
C CYS A 10 -5.86 -12.59 9.30
N ILE A 11 -5.03 -11.79 8.64
CA ILE A 11 -5.49 -10.85 7.58
C ILE A 11 -6.03 -11.64 6.39
N ARG A 12 -5.29 -12.60 5.89
CA ARG A 12 -5.72 -13.46 4.78
C ARG A 12 -7.05 -14.13 5.05
N ASP A 13 -7.19 -14.79 6.19
CA ASP A 13 -8.41 -15.52 6.53
C ASP A 13 -9.59 -14.58 6.72
N ARG A 14 -9.34 -13.39 7.25
CA ARG A 14 -10.32 -12.34 7.40
C ARG A 14 -10.78 -11.75 6.07
N LEU A 15 -9.86 -11.53 5.11
CA LEU A 15 -10.21 -11.09 3.76
C LEU A 15 -11.08 -12.12 3.04
N ILE A 16 -10.76 -13.42 3.18
CA ILE A 16 -11.55 -14.52 2.62
C ILE A 16 -12.94 -14.58 3.25
N ALA A 17 -13.03 -14.40 4.57
CA ALA A 17 -14.31 -14.37 5.27
C ALA A 17 -15.17 -13.19 4.79
N VAL A 18 -14.63 -11.98 4.78
CA VAL A 18 -15.33 -10.77 4.30
C VAL A 18 -15.77 -10.92 2.84
N GLN A 19 -14.91 -11.48 1.99
CA GLN A 19 -15.24 -11.72 0.59
C GLN A 19 -16.45 -12.66 0.46
N LYS A 20 -16.54 -13.70 1.28
CA LYS A 20 -17.67 -14.62 1.29
C LYS A 20 -18.94 -14.01 1.89
N ASP A 21 -18.81 -13.36 3.04
CA ASP A 21 -19.95 -12.78 3.77
C ASP A 21 -20.65 -11.67 2.98
N LEU A 22 -19.90 -10.92 2.18
CA LEU A 22 -20.42 -9.83 1.36
C LEU A 22 -20.62 -10.20 -0.11
N ASP A 23 -20.44 -11.48 -0.49
CA ASP A 23 -20.50 -11.98 -1.88
C ASP A 23 -19.67 -11.12 -2.86
N LEU A 24 -18.47 -10.70 -2.41
CA LEU A 24 -17.59 -9.89 -3.24
C LEU A 24 -16.87 -10.74 -4.28
N LYS A 25 -16.69 -10.18 -5.47
CA LYS A 25 -15.92 -10.79 -6.57
C LYS A 25 -14.61 -10.01 -6.75
N PRO A 26 -13.54 -10.34 -5.98
CA PRO A 26 -12.27 -9.68 -6.14
C PRO A 26 -11.71 -9.90 -7.55
N GLN A 27 -11.06 -8.90 -8.11
CA GLN A 27 -10.53 -8.95 -9.47
C GLN A 27 -9.02 -9.13 -9.49
N TYR A 28 -8.33 -8.58 -8.52
CA TYR A 28 -6.88 -8.70 -8.33
C TYR A 28 -6.47 -8.30 -6.91
N ILE A 29 -5.23 -8.57 -6.57
CA ILE A 29 -4.58 -8.10 -5.34
C ILE A 29 -3.70 -6.91 -5.72
N PHE A 30 -3.94 -5.76 -5.10
CA PHE A 30 -3.13 -4.56 -5.27
C PHE A 30 -2.13 -4.45 -4.12
N ILE A 31 -0.82 -4.40 -4.44
CA ILE A 31 0.27 -4.24 -3.49
C ILE A 31 0.85 -2.84 -3.61
N THR A 32 0.89 -2.11 -2.50
CA THR A 32 1.47 -0.75 -2.45
C THR A 32 2.98 -0.76 -2.45
N HIS A 33 3.60 -1.69 -1.69
CA HIS A 33 5.05 -1.84 -1.57
C HIS A 33 5.44 -3.24 -1.08
N GLY A 34 6.74 -3.57 -1.13
CA GLY A 34 7.26 -4.92 -0.96
C GLY A 34 7.59 -5.37 0.47
N HIS A 35 7.24 -4.61 1.52
CA HIS A 35 7.49 -5.06 2.89
C HIS A 35 6.58 -6.22 3.28
N ILE A 36 7.07 -7.07 4.17
CA ILE A 36 6.43 -8.35 4.47
C ILE A 36 5.02 -8.21 5.07
N ASP A 37 4.78 -7.21 5.88
CA ASP A 37 3.48 -6.94 6.50
C ASP A 37 2.42 -6.44 5.51
N HIS A 38 2.82 -6.11 4.27
CA HIS A 38 1.94 -5.75 3.16
C HIS A 38 1.91 -6.79 2.04
N ALA A 39 3.03 -7.47 1.76
CA ALA A 39 3.18 -8.37 0.63
C ALA A 39 3.24 -9.86 0.99
N GLY A 40 3.55 -10.20 2.24
CA GLY A 40 3.89 -11.58 2.62
C GLY A 40 2.76 -12.60 2.43
N ALA A 41 1.49 -12.20 2.60
CA ALA A 41 0.34 -13.08 2.35
C ALA A 41 -0.18 -13.05 0.91
N ALA A 42 0.35 -12.17 0.06
CA ALA A 42 -0.23 -11.90 -1.26
C ALA A 42 -0.20 -13.13 -2.18
N LYS A 43 0.92 -13.84 -2.22
CA LYS A 43 1.08 -15.03 -3.07
C LYS A 43 0.10 -16.14 -2.68
N GLU A 44 -0.01 -16.47 -1.39
CA GLU A 44 -0.92 -17.49 -0.91
C GLU A 44 -2.39 -17.11 -1.15
N LEU A 45 -2.74 -15.83 -0.99
CA LEU A 45 -4.08 -15.33 -1.26
C LEU A 45 -4.41 -15.38 -2.76
N ALA A 46 -3.45 -14.99 -3.61
CA ALA A 46 -3.58 -15.06 -5.06
C ALA A 46 -3.84 -16.47 -5.56
N ASP A 47 -3.06 -17.43 -5.10
CA ASP A 47 -3.22 -18.84 -5.47
C ASP A 47 -4.58 -19.41 -5.00
N LYS A 48 -5.01 -19.05 -3.78
CA LYS A 48 -6.25 -19.54 -3.19
C LYS A 48 -7.51 -18.98 -3.88
N LEU A 49 -7.45 -17.73 -4.33
CA LEU A 49 -8.58 -17.05 -4.99
C LEU A 49 -8.44 -17.01 -6.52
N ASN A 50 -7.37 -17.56 -7.08
CA ASN A 50 -7.02 -17.50 -8.51
C ASN A 50 -7.02 -16.06 -9.04
N LEU A 51 -6.31 -15.17 -8.35
CA LEU A 51 -6.22 -13.76 -8.65
C LEU A 51 -4.81 -13.38 -9.12
N LYS A 52 -4.74 -12.32 -9.93
CA LYS A 52 -3.47 -11.68 -10.28
C LYS A 52 -3.00 -10.76 -9.15
N ILE A 53 -1.68 -10.64 -9.02
CA ILE A 53 -1.04 -9.65 -8.15
C ILE A 53 -0.56 -8.49 -9.02
N ILE A 54 -0.97 -7.27 -8.68
CA ILE A 54 -0.65 -6.04 -9.40
C ILE A 54 0.07 -5.07 -8.45
N GLY A 55 1.19 -4.54 -8.88
CA GLY A 55 2.08 -3.71 -8.07
C GLY A 55 3.04 -4.53 -7.19
N PRO A 56 3.96 -3.85 -6.52
CA PRO A 56 4.21 -2.41 -6.54
C PRO A 56 4.96 -1.92 -7.81
N HIS A 57 5.75 -0.85 -7.71
CA HIS A 57 6.72 -0.48 -8.75
C HIS A 57 7.92 -1.45 -8.70
N LYS A 58 8.57 -1.66 -9.87
CA LYS A 58 9.66 -2.64 -10.01
C LYS A 58 10.87 -2.38 -9.10
N ALA A 59 11.04 -1.18 -8.61
CA ALA A 59 12.11 -0.87 -7.65
C ALA A 59 12.01 -1.67 -6.33
N ASP A 60 10.84 -2.23 -6.00
CA ASP A 60 10.65 -3.11 -4.83
C ASP A 60 10.86 -4.60 -5.12
N ASP A 61 11.31 -4.99 -6.31
CA ASP A 61 11.54 -6.40 -6.64
C ASP A 61 12.44 -7.10 -5.61
N PHE A 62 13.50 -6.42 -5.15
CA PHE A 62 14.42 -6.98 -4.16
C PHE A 62 13.74 -7.29 -2.81
N LEU A 63 12.72 -6.52 -2.41
CA LEU A 63 11.92 -6.77 -1.20
C LEU A 63 11.04 -8.01 -1.40
N LEU A 64 10.37 -8.12 -2.55
CA LEU A 64 9.52 -9.26 -2.87
C LEU A 64 10.31 -10.56 -3.01
N GLN A 65 11.55 -10.49 -3.50
CA GLN A 65 12.46 -11.66 -3.58
C GLN A 65 13.09 -12.02 -2.23
N ALA A 66 12.94 -11.18 -1.22
CA ALA A 66 13.44 -11.42 0.15
C ALA A 66 12.34 -11.77 1.15
N LEU A 67 11.08 -11.96 0.74
CA LEU A 67 9.95 -12.21 1.63
C LEU A 67 10.12 -13.48 2.46
N GLU A 68 10.65 -14.55 1.90
CA GLU A 68 10.90 -15.80 2.64
C GLU A 68 11.92 -15.60 3.76
N ILE A 69 12.99 -14.84 3.50
CA ILE A 69 14.02 -14.51 4.50
C ILE A 69 13.42 -13.61 5.59
N GLN A 70 12.66 -12.58 5.20
CA GLN A 70 11.95 -11.73 6.14
C GLN A 70 10.97 -12.55 6.99
N GLY A 71 10.22 -13.48 6.35
CA GLY A 71 9.31 -14.38 7.04
C GLY A 71 10.01 -15.20 8.15
N GLN A 72 11.18 -15.74 7.87
CA GLN A 72 11.97 -16.46 8.87
C GLN A 72 12.38 -15.54 10.04
N MET A 73 12.78 -14.30 9.75
CA MET A 73 13.20 -13.35 10.80
C MET A 73 12.05 -12.93 11.73
N TYR A 74 10.84 -12.80 11.19
CA TYR A 74 9.66 -12.38 11.95
C TYR A 74 8.73 -13.54 12.37
N ASN A 75 9.16 -14.80 12.14
CA ASN A 75 8.34 -16.00 12.37
C ASN A 75 6.98 -15.95 11.66
N MET A 76 7.00 -15.47 10.41
CA MET A 76 5.84 -15.34 9.54
C MET A 76 6.03 -16.24 8.32
N LYS A 77 4.93 -16.82 7.83
CA LYS A 77 4.96 -17.60 6.59
C LYS A 77 4.80 -16.66 5.40
N ALA A 78 5.83 -16.52 4.59
CA ALA A 78 5.79 -15.76 3.36
C ALA A 78 6.48 -16.50 2.22
N GLN A 79 6.17 -16.15 1.00
CA GLN A 79 6.77 -16.71 -0.22
C GLN A 79 7.26 -15.58 -1.10
N ASN A 80 8.43 -15.76 -1.70
CA ASN A 80 8.90 -14.86 -2.74
C ASN A 80 8.00 -14.95 -3.97
N PHE A 81 7.76 -13.84 -4.62
CA PHE A 81 7.00 -13.82 -5.88
C PHE A 81 7.39 -12.64 -6.76
N THR A 82 7.08 -12.77 -8.03
CA THR A 82 7.06 -11.65 -8.97
C THR A 82 5.59 -11.35 -9.28
N PRO A 83 5.14 -10.10 -9.19
CA PRO A 83 3.76 -9.75 -9.51
C PRO A 83 3.46 -9.98 -11.00
N ASP A 84 2.20 -10.22 -11.34
CA ASP A 84 1.76 -10.37 -12.73
C ASP A 84 1.92 -9.07 -13.52
N GLN A 85 1.86 -7.93 -12.82
CA GLN A 85 2.06 -6.61 -13.40
C GLN A 85 2.75 -5.68 -12.39
N TRP A 86 3.85 -5.07 -12.80
CA TRP A 86 4.44 -3.94 -12.12
C TRP A 86 3.66 -2.67 -12.44
N LEU A 87 3.67 -1.71 -11.52
CA LEU A 87 3.00 -0.42 -11.70
C LEU A 87 4.01 0.71 -11.85
N THR A 88 3.63 1.70 -12.62
CA THR A 88 4.38 2.94 -12.83
C THR A 88 3.52 4.16 -12.52
N HIS A 89 4.17 5.30 -12.34
CA HIS A 89 3.47 6.57 -12.12
C HIS A 89 2.54 6.90 -13.30
N GLY A 90 1.28 7.19 -13.00
CA GLY A 90 0.26 7.53 -13.99
C GLY A 90 -0.55 6.35 -14.52
N ASP A 91 -0.21 5.11 -14.13
CA ASP A 91 -1.03 3.95 -14.47
C ASP A 91 -2.46 4.09 -13.92
N ILE A 92 -3.40 3.45 -14.60
CA ILE A 92 -4.81 3.45 -14.21
C ILE A 92 -5.28 2.02 -13.95
N LEU A 93 -5.65 1.75 -12.71
CA LEU A 93 -6.30 0.49 -12.34
C LEU A 93 -7.82 0.65 -12.33
N ARG A 94 -8.52 -0.37 -12.83
CA ARG A 94 -9.99 -0.40 -12.89
C ARG A 94 -10.51 -1.66 -12.22
N PHE A 95 -11.52 -1.52 -11.36
CA PHE A 95 -12.24 -2.64 -10.74
C PHE A 95 -13.71 -2.27 -10.54
N GLY A 96 -14.62 -3.04 -11.12
CA GLY A 96 -16.02 -2.66 -11.19
C GLY A 96 -16.18 -1.28 -11.85
N HIS A 97 -16.82 -0.36 -11.13
CA HIS A 97 -16.99 1.03 -11.56
C HIS A 97 -15.98 2.00 -10.95
N GLN A 98 -14.98 1.48 -10.25
CA GLN A 98 -13.95 2.28 -9.59
C GLN A 98 -12.73 2.43 -10.49
N VAL A 99 -12.03 3.54 -10.29
CA VAL A 99 -10.79 3.88 -10.97
C VAL A 99 -9.79 4.38 -9.95
N LEU A 100 -8.59 3.82 -9.96
CA LEU A 100 -7.44 4.32 -9.21
C LEU A 100 -6.39 4.85 -10.17
N GLU A 101 -5.98 6.09 -9.98
CA GLU A 101 -4.75 6.62 -10.55
C GLU A 101 -3.59 6.22 -9.65
N ILE A 102 -2.54 5.65 -10.23
CA ILE A 102 -1.35 5.21 -9.50
C ILE A 102 -0.31 6.33 -9.49
N LYS A 103 0.19 6.63 -8.30
CA LYS A 103 1.35 7.51 -8.12
C LYS A 103 2.51 6.73 -7.52
N HIS A 104 3.69 6.84 -8.10
CA HIS A 104 4.92 6.34 -7.52
C HIS A 104 5.37 7.33 -6.44
N CYS A 105 5.48 6.85 -5.21
CA CYS A 105 5.78 7.64 -4.02
C CYS A 105 6.93 6.99 -3.23
N PRO A 106 8.17 7.05 -3.76
CA PRO A 106 9.32 6.48 -3.08
C PRO A 106 9.63 7.20 -1.77
N GLY A 107 10.41 6.54 -0.92
CA GLY A 107 10.94 7.09 0.32
C GLY A 107 10.83 6.14 1.50
N HIS A 108 9.66 5.59 1.81
CA HIS A 108 9.52 4.46 2.75
C HIS A 108 10.08 3.16 2.14
N ALA A 109 9.69 2.88 0.92
CA ALA A 109 10.29 1.86 0.05
C ALA A 109 10.52 2.47 -1.33
N PRO A 110 11.56 2.05 -2.08
CA PRO A 110 11.89 2.69 -3.37
C PRO A 110 10.83 2.46 -4.45
N GLY A 111 10.08 1.36 -4.35
CA GLY A 111 9.00 1.02 -5.29
C GLY A 111 7.61 1.31 -4.77
N HIS A 112 7.45 2.07 -3.69
CA HIS A 112 6.15 2.35 -3.11
C HIS A 112 5.24 3.07 -4.10
N VAL A 113 4.00 2.58 -4.25
CA VAL A 113 2.94 3.22 -5.04
C VAL A 113 1.69 3.45 -4.19
N ILE A 114 0.96 4.49 -4.50
CA ILE A 114 -0.34 4.78 -3.92
C ILE A 114 -1.42 4.73 -5.00
N GLY A 115 -2.67 4.49 -4.60
CA GLY A 115 -3.82 4.49 -5.50
C GLY A 115 -4.81 5.59 -5.13
N ILE A 116 -5.12 6.51 -6.05
CA ILE A 116 -6.01 7.64 -5.82
C ILE A 116 -7.32 7.44 -6.58
N ASN A 117 -8.44 7.38 -5.84
CA ASN A 117 -9.78 7.44 -6.41
C ASN A 117 -10.30 8.87 -6.36
N HIS A 118 -10.18 9.59 -7.45
CA HIS A 118 -10.59 10.99 -7.51
C HIS A 118 -12.10 11.18 -7.35
N LYS A 119 -12.91 10.26 -7.88
CA LYS A 119 -14.38 10.35 -7.78
C LYS A 119 -14.86 10.17 -6.34
N ALA A 120 -14.27 9.27 -5.59
CA ALA A 120 -14.62 9.00 -4.20
C ALA A 120 -13.83 9.87 -3.21
N LYS A 121 -12.83 10.65 -3.68
CA LYS A 121 -11.85 11.37 -2.85
C LYS A 121 -11.20 10.46 -1.81
N LYS A 122 -10.69 9.31 -2.23
CA LYS A 122 -10.04 8.31 -1.38
C LYS A 122 -8.67 7.94 -1.90
N ILE A 123 -7.74 7.72 -0.99
CA ILE A 123 -6.37 7.35 -1.28
C ILE A 123 -6.05 6.06 -0.52
N ILE A 124 -5.52 5.06 -1.22
CA ILE A 124 -4.86 3.90 -0.61
C ILE A 124 -3.39 4.28 -0.53
N ALA A 125 -2.96 4.69 0.67
CA ALA A 125 -1.65 5.34 0.84
C ALA A 125 -0.53 4.36 1.23
N GLY A 126 -0.87 3.14 1.67
CA GLY A 126 0.16 2.28 2.30
C GLY A 126 0.92 3.05 3.36
N ASP A 127 2.24 3.00 3.31
CA ASP A 127 3.13 3.56 4.31
C ASP A 127 3.79 4.88 3.88
N VAL A 128 3.04 5.71 3.15
CA VAL A 128 3.51 7.06 2.77
C VAL A 128 3.10 8.09 3.82
N LEU A 129 1.82 8.17 4.15
CA LEU A 129 1.26 9.19 5.05
C LEU A 129 0.35 8.54 6.08
N PHE A 130 0.53 8.90 7.34
CA PHE A 130 -0.26 8.40 8.48
C PHE A 130 -0.94 9.56 9.22
N ASN A 131 -1.86 9.21 10.11
CA ASN A 131 -2.50 10.18 11.00
C ASN A 131 -1.46 10.74 11.98
N GLY A 132 -1.03 11.99 11.74
CA GLY A 132 -0.01 12.69 12.53
C GLY A 132 1.43 12.17 12.35
N SER A 133 1.70 11.37 11.30
CA SER A 133 3.02 10.79 11.07
C SER A 133 3.26 10.52 9.58
N ILE A 134 4.43 9.99 9.26
CA ILE A 134 4.82 9.51 7.92
C ILE A 134 5.47 8.14 8.03
N GLY A 135 5.64 7.45 6.91
CA GLY A 135 6.38 6.18 6.87
C GLY A 135 7.82 6.34 7.36
N ARG A 136 8.35 5.29 7.98
CA ARG A 136 9.78 5.27 8.36
C ARG A 136 10.66 5.16 7.12
N THR A 137 11.85 5.72 7.20
CA THR A 137 12.79 5.80 6.06
C THR A 137 14.16 5.19 6.36
N ASP A 138 14.28 4.50 7.49
CA ASP A 138 15.51 3.86 7.97
C ASP A 138 15.64 2.38 7.56
N LEU A 139 14.71 1.89 6.74
CA LEU A 139 14.76 0.56 6.14
C LEU A 139 15.61 0.54 4.86
N PRO A 140 16.03 -0.65 4.37
CA PRO A 140 16.88 -0.74 3.19
C PRO A 140 16.34 0.04 1.97
N GLN A 141 17.15 0.95 1.44
CA GLN A 141 16.83 1.90 0.36
C GLN A 141 15.72 2.91 0.68
N GLY A 142 15.37 3.07 1.96
CA GLY A 142 14.52 4.17 2.41
C GLY A 142 15.25 5.51 2.30
N ASN A 143 14.50 6.60 2.03
CA ASN A 143 15.03 7.96 1.89
C ASN A 143 14.01 8.97 2.40
N TYR A 144 14.42 9.75 3.41
CA TYR A 144 13.53 10.73 4.03
C TYR A 144 13.11 11.84 3.05
N GLN A 145 14.06 12.38 2.26
CA GLN A 145 13.77 13.48 1.36
C GLN A 145 12.84 13.02 0.24
N ASP A 146 13.06 11.83 -0.31
CA ASP A 146 12.17 11.25 -1.34
C ASP A 146 10.74 11.07 -0.81
N LEU A 147 10.59 10.69 0.49
CA LEU A 147 9.27 10.56 1.10
C LEU A 147 8.59 11.92 1.27
N ILE A 148 9.29 12.93 1.75
CA ILE A 148 8.75 14.29 1.88
C ILE A 148 8.36 14.84 0.51
N ASP A 149 9.20 14.65 -0.51
CA ASP A 149 8.92 15.08 -1.88
C ASP A 149 7.69 14.34 -2.46
N SER A 150 7.58 13.03 -2.20
CA SER A 150 6.42 12.22 -2.59
C SER A 150 5.13 12.76 -1.97
N ILE A 151 5.14 13.02 -0.65
CA ILE A 151 3.97 13.55 0.07
C ILE A 151 3.61 14.95 -0.47
N THR A 152 4.59 15.82 -0.57
CA THR A 152 4.37 17.21 -0.99
C THR A 152 3.84 17.31 -2.42
N ASN A 153 4.46 16.57 -3.34
CA ASN A 153 4.16 16.69 -4.77
C ASN A 153 3.01 15.82 -5.25
N GLN A 154 2.63 14.74 -4.51
CA GLN A 154 1.58 13.83 -4.95
C GLN A 154 0.33 13.87 -4.05
N LEU A 155 0.47 14.19 -2.76
CA LEU A 155 -0.63 14.15 -1.80
C LEU A 155 -1.09 15.55 -1.39
N LEU A 156 -0.16 16.43 -0.96
CA LEU A 156 -0.54 17.76 -0.47
C LEU A 156 -1.05 18.72 -1.56
N ILE A 157 -0.96 18.35 -2.82
CA ILE A 157 -1.60 19.09 -3.93
C ILE A 157 -3.10 18.77 -4.07
N LEU A 158 -3.59 17.73 -3.40
CA LEU A 158 -5.00 17.32 -3.45
C LEU A 158 -5.86 18.17 -2.50
N ASP A 159 -7.16 18.16 -2.73
CA ASP A 159 -8.15 18.84 -1.90
C ASP A 159 -8.17 18.28 -0.46
N ASP A 160 -8.45 19.14 0.52
CA ASP A 160 -8.49 18.81 1.96
C ASP A 160 -9.44 17.64 2.30
N ALA A 161 -10.48 17.44 1.50
CA ALA A 161 -11.50 16.42 1.74
C ALA A 161 -11.09 15.00 1.30
N TYR A 162 -9.90 14.79 0.74
CA TYR A 162 -9.45 13.44 0.43
C TYR A 162 -9.18 12.66 1.71
N ILE A 163 -9.80 11.48 1.81
CA ILE A 163 -9.58 10.53 2.91
C ILE A 163 -8.37 9.67 2.54
N VAL A 164 -7.45 9.55 3.47
CA VAL A 164 -6.23 8.74 3.34
C VAL A 164 -6.42 7.46 4.14
N HIS A 165 -6.52 6.33 3.45
CA HIS A 165 -6.48 5.00 4.06
C HIS A 165 -5.01 4.63 4.26
N CYS A 166 -4.55 4.73 5.50
CA CYS A 166 -3.17 4.50 5.90
C CYS A 166 -2.85 2.99 5.94
N GLY A 167 -1.58 2.63 5.74
CA GLY A 167 -1.11 1.26 5.95
C GLY A 167 -1.23 0.82 7.41
N HIS A 168 -0.96 1.73 8.33
CA HIS A 168 -1.03 1.51 9.77
C HIS A 168 -1.81 2.62 10.47
N GLY A 169 -2.48 2.25 11.57
CA GLY A 169 -3.24 3.19 12.39
C GLY A 169 -4.58 3.62 11.77
N PRO A 170 -5.18 4.70 12.26
CA PRO A 170 -6.45 5.19 11.77
C PRO A 170 -6.30 5.95 10.45
N ASP A 171 -7.39 6.02 9.70
CA ASP A 171 -7.51 6.90 8.54
C ASP A 171 -7.33 8.37 8.93
N THR A 172 -6.91 9.19 7.96
CA THR A 172 -6.79 10.64 8.11
C THR A 172 -7.32 11.36 6.87
N THR A 173 -7.10 12.67 6.77
CA THR A 173 -7.43 13.47 5.59
C THR A 173 -6.25 14.34 5.17
N ILE A 174 -6.18 14.68 3.89
CA ILE A 174 -5.14 15.60 3.38
C ILE A 174 -5.20 16.93 4.12
N GLY A 175 -6.40 17.46 4.40
CA GLY A 175 -6.55 18.73 5.11
C GLY A 175 -6.09 18.69 6.57
N HIS A 176 -6.27 17.55 7.25
CA HIS A 176 -5.76 17.36 8.60
C HIS A 176 -4.24 17.34 8.60
N GLU A 177 -3.64 16.49 7.79
CA GLU A 177 -2.18 16.33 7.75
C GLU A 177 -1.44 17.59 7.29
N ARG A 178 -1.99 18.32 6.32
CA ARG A 178 -1.44 19.60 5.87
C ARG A 178 -1.33 20.61 7.02
N LYS A 179 -2.25 20.58 7.98
CA LYS A 179 -2.32 21.55 9.09
C LYS A 179 -1.57 21.10 10.35
N THR A 180 -1.53 19.80 10.61
CA THR A 180 -1.18 19.30 11.94
C THR A 180 -0.02 18.30 11.95
N ASN A 181 0.36 17.74 10.80
CA ASN A 181 1.41 16.73 10.77
C ASN A 181 2.78 17.37 11.09
N PRO A 182 3.47 16.93 12.16
CA PRO A 182 4.70 17.54 12.60
C PRO A 182 5.88 17.34 11.63
N PHE A 183 5.82 16.34 10.75
CA PHE A 183 6.85 16.09 9.73
C PHE A 183 6.70 16.97 8.48
N LEU A 184 5.53 17.57 8.29
CA LEU A 184 5.22 18.40 7.12
C LEU A 184 5.17 19.89 7.43
N ASN A 185 5.19 20.26 8.73
CA ASN A 185 5.08 21.64 9.22
C ASN A 185 6.27 22.03 10.09
N ALA A 186 7.43 21.36 9.95
CA ALA A 186 8.65 21.62 10.70
C ALA A 186 9.46 22.77 10.09
#